data_e70d9aeb5657272341bba2a5c47c7749
#
_entry.id   e70d9aeb5657272341bba2a5c47c7749
#
_cell.length_a   1.000
_cell.length_b   1.000
_cell.length_c   1.000
_cell.angle_alpha   90.00
_cell.angle_beta   90.00
_cell.angle_gamma   90.00
#
_symmetry.space_group_name_H-M   'P 1'
#
loop_
_entity.id
_entity.type
_entity.pdbx_description
1 polymer ?
#
loop_
_entity_poly.entity_id
_entity_poly.type
_entity_poly.pdbx_seq_one_letter_code
_entity_poly.pdbx_strand_id
1 'polypeptide(L)'
;KFWGEEDFETIEKNFHPTISHIRKALNSRQTLKQNFLLFRDGAYQLNPELSYLIDTEEFEFHLAEAEKAKQEKDAELLRLSLESAHDLYRGEFMSGVYDDWAEERRTYYREQFARVLSALAKNSFSGKHWSKALKYANQILADDPFREDIHRLVMKVFAAQSKPTAVRDQFEGLKELLKKELGVDPAPETRRVFKELIK
;
A
#
# COMPACT_ATOMS: atom_id res chain seq x y z
N LYS A 1 16.08 10.91 -18.97
CA LYS A 1 15.63 11.35 -17.63
C LYS A 1 16.70 11.16 -16.54
N PHE A 2 17.54 10.11 -16.60
CA PHE A 2 18.51 9.78 -15.54
C PHE A 2 19.80 10.59 -15.57
N TRP A 3 20.15 11.19 -16.69
CA TRP A 3 21.37 11.99 -16.85
C TRP A 3 21.10 13.44 -17.22
N GLY A 4 19.83 13.87 -17.23
CA GLY A 4 19.43 15.27 -17.39
C GLY A 4 20.14 16.02 -18.52
N GLU A 5 20.87 17.06 -18.15
CA GLU A 5 21.65 17.92 -19.07
C GLU A 5 23.15 17.56 -19.10
N GLU A 6 23.53 16.35 -18.64
CA GLU A 6 24.92 15.91 -18.68
C GLU A 6 25.39 15.77 -20.13
N ASP A 7 26.71 16.02 -20.34
CA ASP A 7 27.33 15.87 -21.66
C ASP A 7 27.44 14.39 -22.07
N PHE A 8 27.54 14.16 -23.38
CA PHE A 8 27.56 12.82 -23.95
C PHE A 8 28.71 11.94 -23.42
N GLU A 9 29.88 12.54 -23.15
CA GLU A 9 31.05 11.82 -22.66
C GLU A 9 30.85 11.30 -21.23
N THR A 10 30.25 12.12 -20.37
CA THR A 10 29.86 11.75 -19.02
C THR A 10 28.77 10.66 -19.02
N ILE A 11 27.78 10.79 -19.91
CA ILE A 11 26.73 9.77 -20.08
C ILE A 11 27.34 8.43 -20.49
N GLU A 12 28.19 8.41 -21.52
CA GLU A 12 28.83 7.19 -22.03
C GLU A 12 29.71 6.52 -20.96
N LYS A 13 30.47 7.30 -20.21
CA LYS A 13 31.34 6.85 -19.12
C LYS A 13 30.54 6.17 -17.99
N ASN A 14 29.34 6.64 -17.69
CA ASN A 14 28.51 6.12 -16.61
C ASN A 14 27.57 5.00 -17.08
N PHE A 15 27.19 5.01 -18.35
CA PHE A 15 26.20 4.09 -18.91
C PHE A 15 26.66 2.62 -18.91
N HIS A 16 27.85 2.34 -19.43
CA HIS A 16 28.36 0.96 -19.51
C HIS A 16 28.59 0.31 -18.13
N PRO A 17 29.16 1.00 -17.12
CA PRO A 17 29.20 0.49 -15.75
C PRO A 17 27.82 0.22 -15.18
N THR A 18 26.84 1.11 -15.41
CA THR A 18 25.45 0.93 -14.95
C THR A 18 24.83 -0.32 -15.55
N ILE A 19 24.96 -0.55 -16.86
CA ILE A 19 24.49 -1.77 -17.52
C ILE A 19 25.17 -3.02 -16.92
N SER A 20 26.46 -2.94 -16.64
CA SER A 20 27.18 -4.05 -16.00
C SER A 20 26.64 -4.36 -14.60
N HIS A 21 26.36 -3.31 -13.81
CA HIS A 21 25.77 -3.46 -12.47
C HIS A 21 24.35 -4.05 -12.54
N ILE A 22 23.52 -3.58 -13.46
CA ILE A 22 22.16 -4.14 -13.68
C ILE A 22 22.26 -5.62 -14.02
N ARG A 23 23.12 -6.01 -14.97
CA ARG A 23 23.33 -7.41 -15.33
C ARG A 23 23.75 -8.26 -14.12
N LYS A 24 24.67 -7.74 -13.33
CA LYS A 24 25.17 -8.40 -12.13
C LYS A 24 24.07 -8.57 -11.08
N ALA A 25 23.28 -7.54 -10.85
CA ALA A 25 22.15 -7.58 -9.91
C ALA A 25 21.09 -8.59 -10.35
N LEU A 26 20.68 -8.56 -11.61
CA LEU A 26 19.68 -9.47 -12.16
C LEU A 26 20.16 -10.94 -12.17
N ASN A 27 21.47 -11.18 -12.38
CA ASN A 27 22.04 -12.53 -12.43
C ASN A 27 22.51 -13.06 -11.05
N SER A 28 22.55 -12.23 -10.01
CA SER A 28 23.20 -12.55 -8.72
C SER A 28 22.54 -13.68 -7.93
N ARG A 29 21.28 -13.98 -8.21
CA ARG A 29 20.49 -15.02 -7.50
C ARG A 29 20.05 -16.18 -8.38
N GLN A 30 20.69 -16.39 -9.56
CA GLN A 30 20.09 -17.25 -10.57
C GLN A 30 20.93 -18.41 -11.04
N THR A 31 20.19 -19.50 -11.25
CA THR A 31 20.59 -20.69 -12.00
C THR A 31 20.29 -20.62 -13.50
N LEU A 32 19.61 -19.57 -13.96
CA LEU A 32 19.22 -19.42 -15.36
C LEU A 32 20.42 -18.95 -16.20
N LYS A 33 20.71 -19.67 -17.29
CA LYS A 33 21.78 -19.34 -18.24
C LYS A 33 21.42 -18.22 -19.22
N GLN A 34 20.22 -17.63 -19.09
CA GLN A 34 19.70 -16.64 -20.04
C GLN A 34 20.01 -15.22 -19.56
N ASN A 35 20.36 -14.34 -20.51
CA ASN A 35 20.58 -12.92 -20.26
C ASN A 35 19.24 -12.20 -20.12
N PHE A 36 19.03 -11.49 -19.02
CA PHE A 36 17.85 -10.64 -18.81
C PHE A 36 17.87 -9.37 -19.65
N LEU A 37 19.05 -8.82 -19.90
CA LEU A 37 19.25 -7.55 -20.59
C LEU A 37 19.97 -7.82 -21.92
N LEU A 38 19.27 -7.63 -23.02
CA LEU A 38 19.76 -7.78 -24.38
C LEU A 38 20.10 -6.41 -24.96
N PHE A 39 21.09 -6.39 -25.85
CA PHE A 39 21.39 -5.23 -26.70
C PHE A 39 20.98 -5.59 -28.11
N ARG A 40 19.94 -4.91 -28.64
CA ARG A 40 19.42 -5.10 -30.01
C ARG A 40 19.10 -3.72 -30.60
N ASP A 41 19.39 -3.53 -31.86
CA ASP A 41 19.05 -2.33 -32.62
C ASP A 41 19.55 -1.02 -31.96
N GLY A 42 20.74 -1.05 -31.35
CA GLY A 42 21.32 0.12 -30.68
C GLY A 42 20.72 0.44 -29.29
N ALA A 43 19.84 -0.40 -28.76
CA ALA A 43 19.20 -0.19 -27.47
C ALA A 43 19.32 -1.40 -26.53
N TYR A 44 19.36 -1.14 -25.23
CA TYR A 44 19.20 -2.17 -24.20
C TYR A 44 17.72 -2.36 -23.89
N GLN A 45 17.31 -3.63 -23.88
CA GLN A 45 15.93 -4.00 -23.51
C GLN A 45 15.93 -5.26 -22.67
N LEU A 46 14.87 -5.44 -21.87
CA LEU A 46 14.62 -6.69 -21.18
C LEU A 46 14.40 -7.81 -22.24
N ASN A 47 14.86 -9.02 -21.93
CA ASN A 47 14.73 -10.14 -22.85
C ASN A 47 13.25 -10.54 -23.02
N PRO A 48 12.64 -10.34 -24.19
CA PRO A 48 11.22 -10.61 -24.39
C PRO A 48 10.86 -12.12 -24.38
N GLU A 49 11.86 -13.00 -24.39
CA GLU A 49 11.66 -14.45 -24.30
C GLU A 49 11.48 -14.93 -22.84
N LEU A 50 11.68 -14.02 -21.87
CA LEU A 50 11.50 -14.30 -20.45
C LEU A 50 10.18 -13.74 -19.94
N SER A 51 9.55 -14.48 -19.03
CA SER A 51 8.40 -13.97 -18.29
C SER A 51 8.89 -13.20 -17.07
N TYR A 52 8.34 -12.03 -16.85
CA TYR A 52 8.63 -11.17 -15.72
C TYR A 52 7.37 -11.03 -14.85
N LEU A 53 7.57 -11.06 -13.55
CA LEU A 53 6.56 -10.67 -12.60
C LEU A 53 7.03 -9.35 -11.98
N ILE A 54 6.33 -8.28 -12.30
CA ILE A 54 6.60 -6.94 -11.79
C ILE A 54 5.57 -6.65 -10.70
N ASP A 55 6.02 -6.50 -9.47
CA ASP A 55 5.16 -6.38 -8.30
C ASP A 55 4.19 -5.19 -8.40
N THR A 56 4.61 -4.08 -8.99
CA THR A 56 3.76 -2.91 -9.22
C THR A 56 2.66 -3.16 -10.25
N GLU A 57 2.95 -3.89 -11.34
CA GLU A 57 1.94 -4.25 -12.35
C GLU A 57 0.93 -5.24 -11.78
N GLU A 58 1.40 -6.25 -11.04
CA GLU A 58 0.52 -7.20 -10.34
C GLU A 58 -0.35 -6.50 -9.28
N PHE A 59 0.22 -5.54 -8.55
CA PHE A 59 -0.54 -4.74 -7.60
C PHE A 59 -1.66 -3.96 -8.29
N GLU A 60 -1.36 -3.25 -9.38
CA GLU A 60 -2.35 -2.50 -10.17
C GLU A 60 -3.40 -3.44 -10.80
N PHE A 61 -2.99 -4.62 -11.28
CA PHE A 61 -3.92 -5.64 -11.77
C PHE A 61 -4.92 -6.06 -10.70
N HIS A 62 -4.45 -6.38 -9.48
CA HIS A 62 -5.33 -6.77 -8.39
C HIS A 62 -6.23 -5.63 -7.90
N LEU A 63 -5.79 -4.38 -7.98
CA LEU A 63 -6.68 -3.23 -7.72
C LEU A 63 -7.81 -3.14 -8.75
N ALA A 64 -7.51 -3.35 -10.02
CA ALA A 64 -8.52 -3.34 -11.08
C ALA A 64 -9.52 -4.50 -10.92
N GLU A 65 -9.04 -5.72 -10.61
CA GLU A 65 -9.90 -6.86 -10.32
C GLU A 65 -10.78 -6.64 -9.08
N ALA A 66 -10.25 -6.00 -8.04
CA ALA A 66 -11.04 -5.66 -6.85
C ALA A 66 -12.15 -4.66 -7.17
N GLU A 67 -11.89 -3.65 -8.00
CA GLU A 67 -12.93 -2.69 -8.39
C GLU A 67 -14.00 -3.33 -9.27
N LYS A 68 -13.62 -4.21 -10.19
CA LYS A 68 -14.54 -5.02 -11.00
C LYS A 68 -15.43 -5.92 -10.12
N ALA A 69 -14.81 -6.67 -9.22
CA ALA A 69 -15.53 -7.55 -8.28
C ALA A 69 -16.53 -6.79 -7.41
N LYS A 70 -16.19 -5.57 -7.00
CA LYS A 70 -17.09 -4.69 -6.25
C LYS A 70 -18.30 -4.26 -7.09
N GLN A 71 -18.12 -3.95 -8.38
CA GLN A 71 -19.22 -3.61 -9.30
C GLN A 71 -20.14 -4.81 -9.54
N GLU A 72 -19.55 -6.00 -9.70
CA GLU A 72 -20.25 -7.27 -9.91
C GLU A 72 -20.85 -7.85 -8.61
N LYS A 73 -20.55 -7.23 -7.45
CA LYS A 73 -20.96 -7.68 -6.11
C LYS A 73 -20.41 -9.07 -5.75
N ASP A 74 -19.29 -9.46 -6.34
CA ASP A 74 -18.58 -10.68 -6.00
C ASP A 74 -17.69 -10.44 -4.77
N ALA A 75 -18.21 -10.79 -3.61
CA ALA A 75 -17.53 -10.56 -2.33
C ALA A 75 -16.27 -11.43 -2.18
N GLU A 76 -16.25 -12.63 -2.76
CA GLU A 76 -15.11 -13.53 -2.65
C GLU A 76 -13.96 -13.08 -3.55
N LEU A 77 -14.25 -12.75 -4.81
CA LEU A 77 -13.23 -12.20 -5.72
C LEU A 77 -12.68 -10.88 -5.19
N LEU A 78 -13.55 -9.99 -4.67
CA LEU A 78 -13.12 -8.74 -4.03
C LEU A 78 -12.14 -9.00 -2.88
N ARG A 79 -12.46 -9.95 -2.00
CA ARG A 79 -11.59 -10.31 -0.88
C ARG A 79 -10.24 -10.83 -1.36
N LEU A 80 -10.24 -11.78 -2.30
CA LEU A 80 -9.02 -12.39 -2.84
C LEU A 80 -8.12 -11.36 -3.52
N SER A 81 -8.69 -10.52 -4.38
CA SER A 81 -7.94 -9.47 -5.07
C SER A 81 -7.31 -8.46 -4.09
N LEU A 82 -8.06 -8.04 -3.06
CA LEU A 82 -7.52 -7.14 -2.05
C LEU A 82 -6.43 -7.81 -1.19
N GLU A 83 -6.57 -9.09 -0.81
CA GLU A 83 -5.54 -9.84 -0.08
C GLU A 83 -4.27 -10.01 -0.94
N SER A 84 -4.41 -10.29 -2.25
CA SER A 84 -3.28 -10.37 -3.18
C SER A 84 -2.55 -9.03 -3.31
N ALA A 85 -3.29 -7.93 -3.49
CA ALA A 85 -2.69 -6.59 -3.52
C ALA A 85 -1.97 -6.25 -2.20
N HIS A 86 -2.56 -6.60 -1.05
CA HIS A 86 -1.93 -6.40 0.26
C HIS A 86 -0.59 -7.15 0.36
N ASP A 87 -0.52 -8.39 -0.08
CA ASP A 87 0.67 -9.24 0.05
C ASP A 87 1.82 -8.81 -0.89
N LEU A 88 1.50 -8.11 -1.98
CA LEU A 88 2.48 -7.53 -2.91
C LEU A 88 3.15 -6.27 -2.34
N TYR A 89 2.44 -5.48 -1.52
CA TYR A 89 3.00 -4.26 -0.94
C TYR A 89 3.90 -4.56 0.26
N ARG A 90 5.19 -4.69 0.02
CA ARG A 90 6.19 -5.08 1.03
C ARG A 90 6.97 -3.92 1.63
N GLY A 91 6.66 -2.69 1.24
CA GLY A 91 7.32 -1.47 1.66
C GLY A 91 7.18 -0.36 0.64
N GLU A 92 7.85 0.77 0.89
CA GLU A 92 7.79 1.91 0.00
C GLU A 92 8.42 1.63 -1.36
N PHE A 93 7.74 2.10 -2.40
CA PHE A 93 8.24 2.01 -3.78
C PHE A 93 9.59 2.73 -3.91
N MET A 94 10.61 1.99 -4.39
CA MET A 94 11.98 2.50 -4.62
C MET A 94 12.51 3.33 -3.44
N SER A 95 12.43 2.79 -2.24
CA SER A 95 13.02 3.42 -1.04
C SER A 95 14.49 3.78 -1.27
N GLY A 96 14.85 5.04 -0.97
CA GLY A 96 16.20 5.56 -1.18
C GLY A 96 16.46 6.20 -2.56
N VAL A 97 15.48 6.22 -3.46
CA VAL A 97 15.50 6.98 -4.71
C VAL A 97 14.73 8.29 -4.50
N TYR A 98 15.42 9.44 -4.62
CA TYR A 98 14.87 10.76 -4.26
C TYR A 98 14.46 11.60 -5.48
N ASP A 99 14.41 11.01 -6.65
CA ASP A 99 13.92 11.66 -7.86
C ASP A 99 12.42 11.92 -7.82
N ASP A 100 11.96 13.04 -8.36
CA ASP A 100 10.56 13.46 -8.35
C ASP A 100 9.61 12.39 -8.89
N TRP A 101 9.99 11.70 -9.96
CA TRP A 101 9.17 10.63 -10.54
C TRP A 101 9.00 9.43 -9.59
N ALA A 102 10.01 9.13 -8.76
CA ALA A 102 9.93 8.05 -7.77
C ALA A 102 9.06 8.47 -6.59
N GLU A 103 9.14 9.73 -6.17
CA GLU A 103 8.31 10.29 -5.10
C GLU A 103 6.83 10.34 -5.48
N GLU A 104 6.50 10.77 -6.71
CA GLU A 104 5.12 10.72 -7.23
C GLU A 104 4.56 9.31 -7.20
N ARG A 105 5.33 8.31 -7.68
CA ARG A 105 4.92 6.91 -7.66
C ARG A 105 4.82 6.34 -6.25
N ARG A 106 5.73 6.70 -5.37
CA ARG A 106 5.71 6.31 -3.95
C ARG A 106 4.44 6.78 -3.27
N THR A 107 4.09 8.06 -3.46
CA THR A 107 2.85 8.65 -2.95
C THR A 107 1.62 7.93 -3.50
N TYR A 108 1.57 7.70 -4.81
CA TYR A 108 0.49 6.94 -5.44
C TYR A 108 0.30 5.56 -4.83
N TYR A 109 1.36 4.75 -4.73
CA TYR A 109 1.26 3.39 -4.19
C TYR A 109 0.90 3.37 -2.70
N ARG A 110 1.41 4.32 -1.92
CA ARG A 110 1.03 4.48 -0.51
C ARG A 110 -0.47 4.75 -0.35
N GLU A 111 -1.02 5.67 -1.14
CA GLU A 111 -2.45 5.97 -1.14
C GLU A 111 -3.30 4.77 -1.57
N GLN A 112 -2.90 4.07 -2.63
CA GLN A 112 -3.61 2.86 -3.06
C GLN A 112 -3.58 1.78 -1.98
N PHE A 113 -2.44 1.57 -1.34
CA PHE A 113 -2.32 0.60 -0.25
C PHE A 113 -3.20 0.96 0.96
N ALA A 114 -3.27 2.23 1.33
CA ALA A 114 -4.18 2.70 2.37
C ALA A 114 -5.66 2.42 2.03
N ARG A 115 -6.04 2.52 0.74
CA ARG A 115 -7.37 2.13 0.24
C ARG A 115 -7.60 0.62 0.35
N VAL A 116 -6.61 -0.20 -0.03
CA VAL A 116 -6.65 -1.67 0.12
C VAL A 116 -6.88 -2.04 1.59
N LEU A 117 -6.08 -1.50 2.50
CA LEU A 117 -6.21 -1.74 3.94
C LEU A 117 -7.59 -1.35 4.47
N SER A 118 -8.11 -0.18 4.05
CA SER A 118 -9.45 0.28 4.44
C SER A 118 -10.55 -0.65 3.95
N ALA A 119 -10.43 -1.16 2.72
CA ALA A 119 -11.39 -2.11 2.14
C ALA A 119 -11.32 -3.46 2.86
N LEU A 120 -10.11 -3.97 3.13
CA LEU A 120 -9.90 -5.22 3.88
C LEU A 120 -10.44 -5.13 5.32
N ALA A 121 -10.21 -4.00 6.00
CA ALA A 121 -10.74 -3.78 7.35
C ALA A 121 -12.27 -3.79 7.37
N LYS A 122 -12.91 -3.09 6.42
CA LYS A 122 -14.39 -3.05 6.28
C LYS A 122 -14.97 -4.41 5.89
N ASN A 123 -14.35 -5.11 4.94
CA ASN A 123 -14.77 -6.45 4.53
C ASN A 123 -14.67 -7.43 5.71
N SER A 124 -13.53 -7.43 6.40
CA SER A 124 -13.33 -8.26 7.60
C SER A 124 -14.34 -7.97 8.70
N PHE A 125 -14.70 -6.69 8.90
CA PHE A 125 -15.74 -6.29 9.83
C PHE A 125 -17.12 -6.88 9.43
N SER A 126 -17.51 -6.73 8.16
CA SER A 126 -18.77 -7.27 7.64
C SER A 126 -18.84 -8.78 7.76
N GLY A 127 -17.73 -9.48 7.54
CA GLY A 127 -17.58 -10.93 7.71
C GLY A 127 -17.42 -11.39 9.17
N LYS A 128 -17.47 -10.47 10.14
CA LYS A 128 -17.27 -10.75 11.57
C LYS A 128 -15.87 -11.33 11.91
N HIS A 129 -14.89 -11.09 11.05
CA HIS A 129 -13.48 -11.47 11.29
C HIS A 129 -12.74 -10.38 12.08
N TRP A 130 -13.13 -10.22 13.36
CA TRP A 130 -12.71 -9.10 14.20
C TRP A 130 -11.20 -8.90 14.30
N SER A 131 -10.45 -9.98 14.43
CA SER A 131 -8.98 -9.92 14.52
C SER A 131 -8.35 -9.40 13.23
N LYS A 132 -8.84 -9.82 12.05
CA LYS A 132 -8.37 -9.31 10.76
C LYS A 132 -8.75 -7.83 10.60
N ALA A 133 -9.98 -7.46 10.96
CA ALA A 133 -10.43 -6.06 10.89
C ALA A 133 -9.54 -5.13 11.74
N LEU A 134 -9.21 -5.53 12.97
CA LEU A 134 -8.30 -4.78 13.85
C LEU A 134 -6.88 -4.75 13.30
N LYS A 135 -6.38 -5.86 12.74
CA LYS A 135 -5.04 -5.92 12.14
C LYS A 135 -4.88 -4.85 11.05
N TYR A 136 -5.80 -4.82 10.08
CA TYR A 136 -5.74 -3.85 8.98
C TYR A 136 -6.00 -2.41 9.45
N ALA A 137 -6.95 -2.21 10.38
CA ALA A 137 -7.19 -0.89 10.96
C ALA A 137 -5.96 -0.34 11.68
N ASN A 138 -5.27 -1.16 12.47
CA ASN A 138 -4.06 -0.74 13.18
C ASN A 138 -2.89 -0.43 12.23
N GLN A 139 -2.79 -1.11 11.08
CA GLN A 139 -1.80 -0.76 10.06
C GLN A 139 -2.04 0.65 9.50
N ILE A 140 -3.32 1.00 9.25
CA ILE A 140 -3.66 2.37 8.80
C ILE A 140 -3.35 3.39 9.87
N LEU A 141 -3.72 3.12 11.14
CA LEU A 141 -3.51 4.06 12.24
C LEU A 141 -2.03 4.21 12.63
N ALA A 142 -1.18 3.26 12.28
CA ALA A 142 0.26 3.37 12.46
C ALA A 142 0.89 4.35 11.46
N ASP A 143 0.35 4.48 10.25
CA ASP A 143 0.78 5.41 9.21
C ASP A 143 0.10 6.79 9.36
N ASP A 144 -1.22 6.78 9.57
CA ASP A 144 -2.02 7.99 9.80
C ASP A 144 -2.94 7.82 11.02
N PRO A 145 -2.48 8.27 12.21
CA PRO A 145 -3.22 8.12 13.45
C PRO A 145 -4.43 9.06 13.58
N PHE A 146 -4.64 9.99 12.62
CA PHE A 146 -5.76 10.92 12.63
C PHE A 146 -6.99 10.43 11.85
N ARG A 147 -6.97 9.23 11.29
CA ARG A 147 -8.07 8.62 10.52
C ARG A 147 -9.26 8.29 11.40
N GLU A 148 -10.11 9.29 11.64
CA GLU A 148 -11.31 9.15 12.47
C GLU A 148 -12.28 8.07 11.97
N ASP A 149 -12.37 7.86 10.64
CA ASP A 149 -13.19 6.79 10.06
C ASP A 149 -12.69 5.39 10.48
N ILE A 150 -11.39 5.22 10.63
CA ILE A 150 -10.79 3.96 11.08
C ILE A 150 -10.96 3.79 12.60
N HIS A 151 -10.78 4.85 13.39
CA HIS A 151 -11.10 4.80 14.82
C HIS A 151 -12.57 4.41 15.06
N ARG A 152 -13.52 4.93 14.25
CA ARG A 152 -14.92 4.51 14.30
C ARG A 152 -15.10 3.02 14.00
N LEU A 153 -14.34 2.49 13.01
CA LEU A 153 -14.37 1.06 12.71
C LEU A 153 -13.85 0.23 13.89
N VAL A 154 -12.74 0.62 14.50
CA VAL A 154 -12.16 -0.06 15.68
C VAL A 154 -13.15 -0.05 16.84
N MET A 155 -13.79 1.09 17.14
CA MET A 155 -14.83 1.17 18.17
C MET A 155 -16.00 0.23 17.88
N LYS A 156 -16.46 0.14 16.62
CA LYS A 156 -17.52 -0.79 16.21
C LYS A 156 -17.11 -2.27 16.38
N VAL A 157 -15.85 -2.61 16.11
CA VAL A 157 -15.32 -3.95 16.35
C VAL A 157 -15.34 -4.29 17.84
N PHE A 158 -14.88 -3.39 18.69
CA PHE A 158 -14.90 -3.60 20.15
C PHE A 158 -16.33 -3.71 20.71
N ALA A 159 -17.26 -2.89 20.22
CA ALA A 159 -18.66 -2.98 20.60
C ALA A 159 -19.28 -4.33 20.18
N ALA A 160 -18.99 -4.82 18.95
CA ALA A 160 -19.44 -6.12 18.47
C ALA A 160 -18.87 -7.31 19.28
N GLN A 161 -17.73 -7.09 19.95
CA GLN A 161 -17.12 -8.03 20.89
C GLN A 161 -17.60 -7.86 22.34
N SER A 162 -18.57 -6.98 22.59
CA SER A 162 -19.05 -6.65 23.94
C SER A 162 -17.94 -6.11 24.86
N LYS A 163 -17.05 -5.28 24.33
CA LYS A 163 -15.91 -4.67 25.06
C LYS A 163 -16.11 -3.15 25.24
N PRO A 164 -17.04 -2.69 26.09
CA PRO A 164 -17.37 -1.27 26.23
C PRO A 164 -16.20 -0.42 26.75
N THR A 165 -15.35 -0.99 27.59
CA THR A 165 -14.15 -0.28 28.09
C THR A 165 -13.20 0.03 26.91
N ALA A 166 -12.91 -0.94 26.04
CA ALA A 166 -12.06 -0.71 24.87
C ALA A 166 -12.66 0.31 23.89
N VAL A 167 -14.00 0.40 23.78
CA VAL A 167 -14.65 1.47 23.01
C VAL A 167 -14.36 2.84 23.60
N ARG A 168 -14.42 2.98 24.94
CA ARG A 168 -14.11 4.25 25.63
C ARG A 168 -12.64 4.63 25.49
N ASP A 169 -11.75 3.68 25.71
CA ASP A 169 -10.30 3.89 25.62
C ASP A 169 -9.90 4.34 24.21
N GLN A 170 -10.50 3.72 23.16
CA GLN A 170 -10.26 4.10 21.77
C GLN A 170 -10.73 5.53 21.47
N PHE A 171 -11.89 5.93 21.99
CA PHE A 171 -12.42 7.28 21.78
C PHE A 171 -11.63 8.34 22.54
N GLU A 172 -11.33 8.11 23.83
CA GLU A 172 -10.57 9.08 24.63
C GLU A 172 -9.13 9.22 24.09
N GLY A 173 -8.47 8.11 23.70
CA GLY A 173 -7.16 8.17 23.07
C GLY A 173 -7.15 9.01 21.78
N LEU A 174 -8.15 8.83 20.91
CA LEU A 174 -8.32 9.67 19.71
C LEU A 174 -8.53 11.15 20.08
N LYS A 175 -9.39 11.43 21.05
CA LYS A 175 -9.69 12.79 21.47
C LYS A 175 -8.47 13.50 22.04
N GLU A 176 -7.69 12.83 22.88
CA GLU A 176 -6.42 13.36 23.41
C GLU A 176 -5.42 13.62 22.28
N LEU A 177 -5.28 12.69 21.33
CA LEU A 177 -4.40 12.83 20.18
C LEU A 177 -4.78 14.06 19.33
N LEU A 178 -6.05 14.18 18.94
CA LEU A 178 -6.54 15.30 18.13
C LEU A 178 -6.36 16.63 18.85
N LYS A 179 -6.62 16.66 20.16
CA LYS A 179 -6.47 17.88 20.97
C LYS A 179 -5.02 18.31 21.09
N LYS A 180 -4.12 17.35 21.32
CA LYS A 180 -2.69 17.60 21.52
C LYS A 180 -2.00 18.03 20.24
N GLU A 181 -2.24 17.31 19.13
CA GLU A 181 -1.47 17.50 17.90
C GLU A 181 -2.11 18.53 16.95
N LEU A 182 -3.45 18.64 16.93
CA LEU A 182 -4.18 19.49 16.00
C LEU A 182 -5.02 20.59 16.69
N GLY A 183 -5.16 20.55 18.00
CA GLY A 183 -5.95 21.53 18.75
C GLY A 183 -7.46 21.42 18.57
N VAL A 184 -7.96 20.32 17.94
CA VAL A 184 -9.37 20.12 17.63
C VAL A 184 -10.02 19.01 18.45
N ASP A 185 -11.35 18.98 18.48
CA ASP A 185 -12.12 17.88 19.02
C ASP A 185 -12.49 16.87 17.91
N PRO A 186 -12.83 15.60 18.27
CA PRO A 186 -13.32 14.62 17.30
C PRO A 186 -14.54 15.13 16.53
N ALA A 187 -14.63 14.76 15.25
CA ALA A 187 -15.70 15.15 14.37
C ALA A 187 -17.09 14.79 14.95
N PRO A 188 -18.14 15.53 14.60
CA PRO A 188 -19.50 15.26 15.10
C PRO A 188 -19.97 13.82 14.88
N GLU A 189 -19.60 13.25 13.73
CA GLU A 189 -19.92 11.87 13.39
C GLU A 189 -19.24 10.87 14.33
N THR A 190 -17.97 11.08 14.68
CA THR A 190 -17.23 10.21 15.59
C THR A 190 -17.81 10.26 16.99
N ARG A 191 -18.16 11.46 17.48
CA ARG A 191 -18.85 11.63 18.76
C ARG A 191 -20.23 10.96 18.79
N ARG A 192 -20.96 11.03 17.67
CA ARG A 192 -22.26 10.36 17.53
C ARG A 192 -22.11 8.84 17.61
N VAL A 193 -21.21 8.26 16.80
CA VAL A 193 -20.95 6.81 16.80
C VAL A 193 -20.55 6.33 18.19
N PHE A 194 -19.63 7.04 18.86
CA PHE A 194 -19.24 6.70 20.24
C PHE A 194 -20.45 6.64 21.19
N LYS A 195 -21.32 7.68 21.20
CA LYS A 195 -22.53 7.72 22.04
C LYS A 195 -23.50 6.58 21.76
N GLU A 196 -23.59 6.13 20.52
CA GLU A 196 -24.45 5.00 20.12
C GLU A 196 -23.90 3.66 20.63
N LEU A 197 -22.57 3.49 20.64
CA LEU A 197 -21.90 2.25 20.98
C LEU A 197 -21.78 1.98 22.49
N ILE A 198 -21.90 3.02 23.33
CA ILE A 198 -21.78 2.89 24.80
C ILE A 198 -23.10 2.89 25.55
N LYS A 199 -24.23 2.96 24.83
CA LYS A 199 -25.57 2.78 25.40
C LYS A 199 -25.84 1.33 25.75
#